data_1b2ff99a183a55c0adc90d937c89c7e1
#
_entry.id   1b2ff99a183a55c0adc90d937c89c7e1
#
_cell.length_a   1.000
_cell.length_b   1.000
_cell.length_c   1.000
_cell.angle_alpha   90.00
_cell.angle_beta   90.00
_cell.angle_gamma   90.00
#
_symmetry.space_group_name_H-M   'P 1'
#
loop_
_entity.id
_entity.type
_entity.pdbx_description
1 polymer ?
#
loop_
_entity_poly.entity_id
_entity_poly.type
_entity_poly.pdbx_seq_one_letter_code
_entity_poly.pdbx_strand_id
1 'polypeptide(L)'
;NRLFGGVFSLMEKDDIRYRTYVRILKDELVPAMGCTEPIALAYAAAKAREVLGKLPKKVLVEASGSIIKNVKSVIVPNTGHMKGIPAAVAAGIVAGDANRKLEVISDVDDNKKCEIADFMNNIKIDVIPLDIGYVFDLIITLFADDEYVKIRITNQHTNIVLIEKNNEIIFESEIENNAVSGSADKDLLTMDGIWDFINSLDVSDVKDILDRQIFYNTSISE
;
A
#
# COMPACT_ATOMS: atom_id res chain seq x y z
N ASN A 1 -24.49 43.12 5.47
CA ASN A 1 -24.99 42.17 6.50
C ASN A 1 -25.93 41.18 5.82
N ARG A 2 -25.41 40.12 5.23
CA ARG A 2 -26.16 38.89 4.95
C ARG A 2 -25.66 37.85 5.94
N LEU A 3 -26.43 37.68 7.00
CA LEU A 3 -26.28 36.59 7.95
C LEU A 3 -26.51 35.26 7.22
N PHE A 4 -25.62 34.34 7.40
CA PHE A 4 -25.68 32.95 6.98
C PHE A 4 -26.90 32.26 7.64
N GLY A 5 -28.04 32.28 7.00
CA GLY A 5 -29.23 31.52 7.36
C GLY A 5 -29.30 30.23 6.54
N GLY A 6 -28.27 29.40 6.58
CA GLY A 6 -28.38 28.03 6.12
C GLY A 6 -29.09 27.23 7.20
N VAL A 7 -30.22 26.63 6.87
CA VAL A 7 -30.82 25.57 7.70
C VAL A 7 -29.80 24.41 7.65
N PHE A 8 -29.05 24.26 8.73
CA PHE A 8 -28.20 23.07 8.90
C PHE A 8 -29.13 21.87 9.02
N SER A 9 -29.33 21.14 7.93
CA SER A 9 -29.94 19.83 7.99
C SER A 9 -28.88 18.89 8.56
N LEU A 10 -29.02 18.49 9.79
CA LEU A 10 -28.19 17.45 10.39
C LEU A 10 -28.28 16.19 9.52
N MET A 11 -27.14 15.62 9.19
CA MET A 11 -27.07 14.39 8.40
C MET A 11 -27.50 13.23 9.27
N GLU A 12 -28.58 12.56 8.90
CA GLU A 12 -29.09 11.40 9.66
C GLU A 12 -28.22 10.17 9.40
N LYS A 13 -28.17 9.21 10.36
CA LYS A 13 -27.35 7.98 10.24
C LYS A 13 -27.77 7.08 9.07
N ASP A 14 -29.00 7.18 8.59
CA ASP A 14 -29.51 6.46 7.43
C ASP A 14 -29.23 7.18 6.09
N ASP A 15 -28.74 8.41 6.10
CA ASP A 15 -28.28 9.12 4.91
C ASP A 15 -27.15 8.32 4.25
N ILE A 16 -27.26 8.13 2.94
CA ILE A 16 -26.22 7.43 2.16
C ILE A 16 -24.85 8.09 2.32
N ARG A 17 -24.78 9.41 2.43
CA ARG A 17 -23.55 10.17 2.62
C ARG A 17 -22.89 9.82 3.96
N TYR A 18 -23.69 9.75 5.06
CA TYR A 18 -23.17 9.40 6.39
C TYR A 18 -22.45 8.04 6.37
N ARG A 19 -23.14 7.02 5.87
CA ARG A 19 -22.59 5.65 5.78
C ARG A 19 -21.38 5.58 4.86
N THR A 20 -21.42 6.32 3.75
CA THR A 20 -20.30 6.41 2.81
C THR A 20 -19.08 7.05 3.45
N TYR A 21 -19.25 8.16 4.19
CA TYR A 21 -18.12 8.85 4.83
C TYR A 21 -17.50 8.01 5.95
N VAL A 22 -18.31 7.32 6.77
CA VAL A 22 -17.80 6.35 7.75
C VAL A 22 -17.01 5.23 7.06
N ARG A 23 -17.50 4.72 5.91
CA ARG A 23 -16.78 3.69 5.15
C ARG A 23 -15.47 4.23 4.58
N ILE A 24 -15.47 5.42 3.98
CA ILE A 24 -14.25 6.06 3.46
C ILE A 24 -13.21 6.21 4.58
N LEU A 25 -13.61 6.65 5.78
CA LEU A 25 -12.70 6.72 6.91
C LEU A 25 -12.10 5.35 7.27
N LYS A 26 -12.91 4.28 7.23
CA LYS A 26 -12.44 2.90 7.50
C LYS A 26 -11.44 2.42 6.46
N ASP A 27 -11.69 2.74 5.20
CA ASP A 27 -10.89 2.26 4.07
C ASP A 27 -9.58 3.05 3.91
N GLU A 28 -9.59 4.35 4.21
CA GLU A 28 -8.44 5.23 4.01
C GLU A 28 -7.53 5.35 5.25
N LEU A 29 -8.09 5.24 6.47
CA LEU A 29 -7.32 5.32 7.71
C LEU A 29 -6.79 3.94 8.11
N VAL A 30 -5.86 3.42 7.35
CA VAL A 30 -5.20 2.15 7.60
C VAL A 30 -3.77 2.36 8.13
N PRO A 31 -3.29 1.51 9.06
CA PRO A 31 -1.92 1.60 9.53
C PRO A 31 -0.94 1.29 8.40
N ALA A 32 0.17 2.03 8.39
CA ALA A 32 1.29 1.80 7.48
C ALA A 32 2.59 2.16 8.18
N MET A 33 3.68 1.50 7.79
CA MET A 33 5.00 1.67 8.39
C MET A 33 5.80 2.84 7.81
N GLY A 34 5.17 3.98 7.57
CA GLY A 34 5.80 5.16 6.97
C GLY A 34 5.44 5.32 5.49
N CYS A 35 6.42 5.62 4.62
CA CYS A 35 6.16 5.82 3.20
C CYS A 35 5.60 4.54 2.55
N THR A 36 4.42 4.66 1.94
CA THR A 36 3.65 3.50 1.46
C THR A 36 4.21 2.86 0.19
N GLU A 37 4.92 3.61 -0.66
CA GLU A 37 5.50 3.07 -1.90
C GLU A 37 6.61 2.03 -1.64
N PRO A 38 7.62 2.25 -0.76
CA PRO A 38 8.57 1.19 -0.39
C PRO A 38 7.88 -0.03 0.23
N ILE A 39 6.83 0.20 1.02
CA ILE A 39 6.10 -0.89 1.67
C ILE A 39 5.29 -1.69 0.65
N ALA A 40 4.70 -1.06 -0.37
CA ALA A 40 4.03 -1.77 -1.46
C ALA A 40 5.01 -2.66 -2.26
N LEU A 41 6.24 -2.16 -2.50
CA LEU A 41 7.30 -2.97 -3.11
C LEU A 41 7.67 -4.17 -2.23
N ALA A 42 7.84 -3.96 -0.93
CA ALA A 42 8.11 -5.05 0.02
C ALA A 42 6.95 -6.05 0.07
N TYR A 43 5.69 -5.57 0.05
CA TYR A 43 4.51 -6.42 0.03
C TYR A 43 4.41 -7.29 -1.23
N ALA A 44 4.59 -6.69 -2.42
CA ALA A 44 4.61 -7.43 -3.67
C ALA A 44 5.72 -8.49 -3.69
N ALA A 45 6.91 -8.13 -3.19
CA ALA A 45 8.06 -9.01 -3.10
C ALA A 45 7.85 -10.18 -2.12
N ALA A 46 7.27 -9.91 -0.95
CA ALA A 46 6.90 -10.94 0.02
C ALA A 46 5.86 -11.91 -0.56
N LYS A 47 4.84 -11.37 -1.24
CA LYS A 47 3.81 -12.20 -1.91
C LYS A 47 4.41 -13.05 -3.04
N ALA A 48 5.29 -12.48 -3.84
CA ALA A 48 5.97 -13.22 -4.90
C ALA A 48 6.83 -14.36 -4.32
N ARG A 49 7.54 -14.11 -3.23
CA ARG A 49 8.36 -15.13 -2.55
C ARG A 49 7.49 -16.21 -1.91
N GLU A 50 6.35 -15.87 -1.32
CA GLU A 50 5.37 -16.82 -0.78
C GLU A 50 4.88 -17.80 -1.87
N VAL A 51 4.49 -17.26 -3.05
CA VAL A 51 4.03 -18.08 -4.20
C VAL A 51 5.16 -18.89 -4.82
N LEU A 52 6.38 -18.34 -4.88
CA LEU A 52 7.56 -19.04 -5.39
C LEU A 52 7.98 -20.20 -4.47
N GLY A 53 7.83 -20.04 -3.15
CA GLY A 53 8.14 -21.05 -2.13
C GLY A 53 9.63 -21.18 -1.78
N LYS A 54 10.51 -20.40 -2.40
CA LYS A 54 11.97 -20.43 -2.20
C LYS A 54 12.60 -19.06 -2.45
N LEU A 55 13.85 -18.87 -2.04
CA LEU A 55 14.58 -17.63 -2.34
C LEU A 55 14.90 -17.53 -3.83
N PRO A 56 14.70 -16.38 -4.46
CA PRO A 56 15.04 -16.18 -5.87
C PRO A 56 16.55 -16.03 -6.06
N LYS A 57 17.01 -16.33 -7.28
CA LYS A 57 18.38 -16.11 -7.75
C LYS A 57 18.53 -14.83 -8.59
N LYS A 58 17.42 -14.25 -9.02
CA LYS A 58 17.36 -13.01 -9.77
C LYS A 58 16.01 -12.34 -9.51
N VAL A 59 16.01 -11.01 -9.47
CA VAL A 59 14.82 -10.19 -9.26
C VAL A 59 14.73 -9.13 -10.36
N LEU A 60 13.57 -8.99 -10.96
CA LEU A 60 13.22 -7.89 -11.85
C LEU A 60 12.09 -7.08 -11.23
N VAL A 61 12.30 -5.77 -11.14
CA VAL A 61 11.30 -4.80 -10.71
C VAL A 61 11.00 -3.88 -11.88
N GLU A 62 9.74 -3.82 -12.27
CA GLU A 62 9.22 -2.88 -13.23
C GLU A 62 8.30 -1.92 -12.49
N ALA A 63 8.58 -0.62 -12.53
CA ALA A 63 7.83 0.36 -11.74
C ALA A 63 7.59 1.64 -12.51
N SER A 64 6.43 2.28 -12.25
CA SER A 64 6.12 3.58 -12.82
C SER A 64 7.17 4.64 -12.43
N GLY A 65 7.36 5.64 -13.27
CA GLY A 65 8.30 6.73 -13.01
C GLY A 65 8.05 7.45 -11.67
N SER A 66 6.78 7.51 -11.25
CA SER A 66 6.38 8.05 -9.94
C SER A 66 6.99 7.26 -8.78
N ILE A 67 6.85 5.92 -8.80
CA ILE A 67 7.42 5.04 -7.77
C ILE A 67 8.95 5.14 -7.76
N ILE A 68 9.60 5.08 -8.94
CA ILE A 68 11.06 5.17 -9.05
C ILE A 68 11.55 6.49 -8.44
N LYS A 69 10.93 7.61 -8.79
CA LYS A 69 11.27 8.93 -8.26
C LYS A 69 11.10 9.01 -6.75
N ASN A 70 9.96 8.54 -6.24
CA ASN A 70 9.61 8.71 -4.84
C ASN A 70 10.42 7.78 -3.92
N VAL A 71 10.78 6.57 -4.37
CA VAL A 71 11.46 5.58 -3.53
C VAL A 71 12.98 5.68 -3.56
N LYS A 72 13.57 6.30 -4.59
CA LYS A 72 15.02 6.31 -4.87
C LYS A 72 15.93 6.55 -3.65
N SER A 73 15.52 7.44 -2.74
CA SER A 73 16.35 7.84 -1.58
C SER A 73 15.67 7.63 -0.24
N VAL A 74 14.49 7.00 -0.24
CA VAL A 74 13.71 6.78 0.97
C VAL A 74 14.33 5.66 1.79
N ILE A 75 14.48 5.89 3.09
CA ILE A 75 14.86 4.84 4.04
C ILE A 75 13.69 3.86 4.19
N VAL A 76 13.98 2.59 3.98
CA VAL A 76 12.99 1.52 4.19
C VAL A 76 12.89 1.24 5.69
N PRO A 77 11.69 1.28 6.29
CA PRO A 77 11.50 1.02 7.71
C PRO A 77 12.10 -0.34 8.13
N ASN A 78 12.59 -0.41 9.37
CA ASN A 78 13.13 -1.63 9.99
C ASN A 78 14.31 -2.31 9.27
N THR A 79 14.97 -1.66 8.31
CA THR A 79 16.08 -2.26 7.54
C THR A 79 17.48 -1.80 7.98
N GLY A 80 17.60 -1.03 9.07
CA GLY A 80 18.91 -0.47 9.46
C GLY A 80 19.38 0.62 8.50
N HIS A 81 18.49 1.50 8.09
CA HIS A 81 18.72 2.65 7.19
C HIS A 81 19.03 2.30 5.72
N MET A 82 18.74 1.11 5.26
CA MET A 82 18.84 0.77 3.83
C MET A 82 17.83 1.59 3.02
N LYS A 83 18.18 1.91 1.77
CA LYS A 83 17.43 2.86 0.95
C LYS A 83 17.06 2.31 -0.41
N GLY A 84 15.96 2.82 -0.95
CA GLY A 84 15.57 2.65 -2.33
C GLY A 84 14.82 1.35 -2.63
N ILE A 85 14.50 1.15 -3.90
CA ILE A 85 13.73 0.01 -4.38
C ILE A 85 14.41 -1.33 -4.06
N PRO A 86 15.73 -1.51 -4.28
CA PRO A 86 16.37 -2.77 -3.97
C PRO A 86 16.24 -3.15 -2.49
N ALA A 87 16.37 -2.19 -1.57
CA ALA A 87 16.22 -2.44 -0.14
C ALA A 87 14.79 -2.85 0.25
N ALA A 88 13.78 -2.17 -0.31
CA ALA A 88 12.39 -2.50 -0.05
C ALA A 88 12.04 -3.92 -0.54
N VAL A 89 12.47 -4.26 -1.75
CA VAL A 89 12.23 -5.57 -2.36
C VAL A 89 12.99 -6.68 -1.60
N ALA A 90 14.25 -6.46 -1.27
CA ALA A 90 15.04 -7.42 -0.49
C ALA A 90 14.42 -7.66 0.90
N ALA A 91 13.97 -6.60 1.59
CA ALA A 91 13.28 -6.72 2.88
C ALA A 91 12.00 -7.57 2.76
N GLY A 92 11.20 -7.36 1.72
CA GLY A 92 10.02 -8.16 1.46
C GLY A 92 10.33 -9.63 1.19
N ILE A 93 11.35 -9.92 0.37
CA ILE A 93 11.76 -11.29 0.03
C ILE A 93 12.29 -12.05 1.26
N VAL A 94 13.16 -11.41 2.06
CA VAL A 94 13.90 -12.08 3.13
C VAL A 94 13.11 -12.16 4.43
N ALA A 95 12.36 -11.11 4.76
CA ALA A 95 11.74 -10.96 6.07
C ALA A 95 10.23 -10.63 6.03
N GLY A 96 9.66 -10.43 4.83
CA GLY A 96 8.26 -9.99 4.71
C GLY A 96 7.24 -11.09 5.03
N ASP A 97 6.19 -10.69 5.75
CA ASP A 97 4.95 -11.46 5.90
C ASP A 97 3.85 -10.80 5.06
N ALA A 98 3.50 -11.40 3.92
CA ALA A 98 2.52 -10.86 2.99
C ALA A 98 1.11 -10.71 3.58
N ASN A 99 0.76 -11.45 4.63
CA ASN A 99 -0.55 -11.35 5.27
C ASN A 99 -0.75 -10.01 6.00
N ARG A 100 0.35 -9.34 6.35
CA ARG A 100 0.33 -8.04 7.05
C ARG A 100 0.20 -6.84 6.12
N LYS A 101 0.18 -7.03 4.81
CA LYS A 101 0.02 -5.96 3.81
C LYS A 101 1.00 -4.79 4.04
N LEU A 102 0.49 -3.60 4.44
CA LEU A 102 1.32 -2.40 4.66
C LEU A 102 2.17 -2.46 5.97
N GLU A 103 2.06 -3.51 6.75
CA GLU A 103 2.92 -3.82 7.89
C GLU A 103 3.83 -5.04 7.61
N VAL A 104 4.04 -5.36 6.35
CA VAL A 104 4.74 -6.56 5.84
C VAL A 104 6.13 -6.79 6.43
N ILE A 105 6.85 -5.74 6.80
CA ILE A 105 8.21 -5.80 7.40
C ILE A 105 8.25 -5.28 8.83
N SER A 106 7.14 -5.39 9.58
CA SER A 106 7.07 -4.93 10.99
C SER A 106 8.00 -5.70 11.92
N ASP A 107 8.23 -6.99 11.67
CA ASP A 107 8.96 -7.90 12.56
C ASP A 107 10.39 -8.20 12.06
N VAL A 108 11.08 -7.20 11.51
CA VAL A 108 12.47 -7.36 11.06
C VAL A 108 13.43 -7.16 12.24
N ASP A 109 14.02 -8.24 12.73
CA ASP A 109 15.05 -8.21 13.76
C ASP A 109 16.46 -7.94 13.19
N ASP A 110 17.47 -7.84 14.04
CA ASP A 110 18.84 -7.51 13.62
C ASP A 110 19.46 -8.62 12.76
N ASN A 111 19.13 -9.90 12.98
CA ASN A 111 19.60 -10.99 12.13
C ASN A 111 19.01 -10.85 10.72
N LYS A 112 17.74 -10.55 10.62
CA LYS A 112 17.07 -10.30 9.33
C LYS A 112 17.65 -9.10 8.60
N LYS A 113 18.07 -8.05 9.31
CA LYS A 113 18.76 -6.91 8.67
C LYS A 113 20.07 -7.35 8.01
N CYS A 114 20.84 -8.22 8.65
CA CYS A 114 22.06 -8.79 8.06
C CYS A 114 21.71 -9.66 6.83
N GLU A 115 20.71 -10.54 6.93
CA GLU A 115 20.27 -11.38 5.81
C GLU A 115 19.79 -10.52 4.60
N ILE A 116 19.08 -9.42 4.86
CA ILE A 116 18.65 -8.46 3.81
C ILE A 116 19.85 -7.84 3.12
N ALA A 117 20.86 -7.39 3.89
CA ALA A 117 22.08 -6.83 3.34
C ALA A 117 22.85 -7.86 2.49
N ASP A 118 22.99 -9.08 2.98
CA ASP A 118 23.63 -10.17 2.26
C ASP A 118 22.86 -10.52 0.98
N PHE A 119 21.54 -10.55 1.03
CA PHE A 119 20.73 -10.79 -0.15
C PHE A 119 20.95 -9.72 -1.23
N MET A 120 20.96 -8.42 -0.83
CA MET A 120 21.23 -7.31 -1.75
C MET A 120 22.62 -7.37 -2.38
N ASN A 121 23.62 -7.86 -1.64
CA ASN A 121 25.00 -7.98 -2.14
C ASN A 121 25.18 -9.16 -3.11
N ASN A 122 24.43 -10.23 -2.94
CA ASN A 122 24.62 -11.47 -3.68
C ASN A 122 23.60 -11.67 -4.81
N ILE A 123 22.43 -11.05 -4.74
CA ILE A 123 21.36 -11.24 -5.71
C ILE A 123 21.14 -9.96 -6.53
N LYS A 124 21.19 -10.11 -7.84
CA LYS A 124 20.95 -8.99 -8.75
C LYS A 124 19.47 -8.61 -8.74
N ILE A 125 19.20 -7.34 -8.38
CA ILE A 125 17.88 -6.72 -8.44
C ILE A 125 17.92 -5.67 -9.55
N ASP A 126 17.34 -6.00 -10.70
CA ASP A 126 17.21 -5.08 -11.83
C ASP A 126 15.94 -4.25 -11.66
N VAL A 127 16.06 -2.93 -11.83
CA VAL A 127 14.92 -2.00 -11.79
C VAL A 127 14.81 -1.32 -13.14
N ILE A 128 13.66 -1.45 -13.79
CA ILE A 128 13.37 -0.83 -15.08
C ILE A 128 12.08 0.00 -15.02
N PRO A 129 12.00 1.09 -15.80
CA PRO A 129 10.79 1.90 -15.86
C PRO A 129 9.66 1.14 -16.58
N LEU A 130 8.44 1.31 -16.03
CA LEU A 130 7.19 0.83 -16.60
C LEU A 130 6.36 2.04 -17.04
N ASP A 131 6.05 2.12 -18.32
CA ASP A 131 5.25 3.22 -18.90
C ASP A 131 4.02 2.66 -19.62
N ILE A 132 2.98 2.34 -18.85
CA ILE A 132 1.71 1.82 -19.35
C ILE A 132 0.49 2.65 -18.90
N GLY A 133 0.74 3.90 -18.51
CA GLY A 133 -0.32 4.89 -18.29
C GLY A 133 -0.89 4.97 -16.87
N TYR A 134 -0.44 4.15 -15.91
CA TYR A 134 -0.86 4.24 -14.52
C TYR A 134 0.18 5.00 -13.68
N VAL A 135 -0.31 5.91 -12.82
CA VAL A 135 0.56 6.69 -11.90
C VAL A 135 1.23 5.78 -10.87
N PHE A 136 0.48 4.84 -10.32
CA PHE A 136 0.98 3.82 -9.41
C PHE A 136 0.85 2.46 -10.07
N ASP A 137 1.99 1.89 -10.48
CA ASP A 137 2.07 0.58 -11.10
C ASP A 137 3.43 -0.04 -10.83
N LEU A 138 3.43 -1.25 -10.34
CA LEU A 138 4.65 -2.02 -10.09
C LEU A 138 4.44 -3.49 -10.41
N ILE A 139 5.47 -4.10 -10.98
CA ILE A 139 5.55 -5.52 -11.24
C ILE A 139 6.84 -6.04 -10.61
N ILE A 140 6.74 -7.10 -9.83
CA ILE A 140 7.91 -7.81 -9.30
C ILE A 140 7.91 -9.21 -9.88
N THR A 141 9.01 -9.56 -10.55
CA THR A 141 9.24 -10.92 -11.05
C THR A 141 10.45 -11.53 -10.33
N LEU A 142 10.22 -12.63 -9.66
CA LEU A 142 11.23 -13.43 -8.97
C LEU A 142 11.57 -14.67 -9.80
N PHE A 143 12.85 -14.92 -10.03
CA PHE A 143 13.32 -16.08 -10.77
C PHE A 143 14.14 -16.99 -9.87
N ALA A 144 13.86 -18.30 -9.90
CA ALA A 144 14.61 -19.34 -9.22
C ALA A 144 14.65 -20.61 -10.08
N ASP A 145 15.84 -20.94 -10.56
CA ASP A 145 16.07 -22.02 -11.52
C ASP A 145 15.21 -21.84 -12.78
N ASP A 146 14.37 -22.81 -13.13
CA ASP A 146 13.46 -22.76 -14.28
C ASP A 146 12.08 -22.21 -13.92
N GLU A 147 11.89 -21.72 -12.67
CA GLU A 147 10.62 -21.18 -12.20
C GLU A 147 10.67 -19.67 -12.07
N TYR A 148 9.52 -19.04 -12.30
CA TYR A 148 9.33 -17.64 -11.96
C TYR A 148 7.93 -17.36 -11.41
N VAL A 149 7.85 -16.29 -10.64
CA VAL A 149 6.59 -15.72 -10.17
C VAL A 149 6.58 -14.23 -10.47
N LYS A 150 5.46 -13.75 -10.98
CA LYS A 150 5.20 -12.35 -11.28
C LYS A 150 4.00 -11.86 -10.47
N ILE A 151 4.18 -10.76 -9.75
CA ILE A 151 3.11 -10.06 -9.02
C ILE A 151 3.00 -8.64 -9.57
N ARG A 152 1.77 -8.20 -9.87
CA ARG A 152 1.50 -6.82 -10.25
C ARG A 152 0.55 -6.16 -9.25
N ILE A 153 0.90 -4.95 -8.84
CA ILE A 153 0.06 -4.06 -8.02
C ILE A 153 -0.16 -2.76 -8.80
N THR A 154 -1.40 -2.29 -8.88
CA THR A 154 -1.72 -1.02 -9.55
C THR A 154 -2.82 -0.26 -8.83
N ASN A 155 -2.85 1.06 -9.04
CA ASN A 155 -3.80 2.04 -8.50
C ASN A 155 -3.73 2.24 -6.99
N GLN A 156 -3.67 1.19 -6.18
CA GLN A 156 -3.57 1.24 -4.72
C GLN A 156 -2.42 0.36 -4.23
N HIS A 157 -1.81 0.72 -3.10
CA HIS A 157 -0.58 0.10 -2.58
C HIS A 157 -0.69 -1.39 -2.21
N THR A 158 -1.90 -1.91 -2.03
CA THR A 158 -2.17 -3.33 -1.71
C THR A 158 -3.05 -4.04 -2.73
N ASN A 159 -3.38 -3.37 -3.83
CA ASN A 159 -4.26 -3.92 -4.86
C ASN A 159 -3.48 -4.81 -5.84
N ILE A 160 -3.31 -6.09 -5.49
CA ILE A 160 -2.74 -7.08 -6.41
C ILE A 160 -3.76 -7.35 -7.51
N VAL A 161 -3.34 -7.13 -8.76
CA VAL A 161 -4.18 -7.35 -9.95
C VAL A 161 -3.73 -8.55 -10.77
N LEU A 162 -2.51 -9.05 -10.56
CA LEU A 162 -2.00 -10.23 -11.24
C LEU A 162 -1.08 -11.03 -10.31
N ILE A 163 -1.29 -12.34 -10.30
CA ILE A 163 -0.35 -13.35 -9.79
C ILE A 163 -0.17 -14.39 -10.89
N GLU A 164 1.04 -14.49 -11.40
CA GLU A 164 1.42 -15.45 -12.45
C GLU A 164 2.60 -16.30 -11.98
N LYS A 165 2.55 -17.61 -12.21
CA LYS A 165 3.66 -18.53 -11.97
C LYS A 165 3.88 -19.40 -13.21
N ASN A 166 5.08 -19.37 -13.80
CA ASN A 166 5.46 -20.25 -14.93
C ASN A 166 4.47 -20.20 -16.10
N ASN A 167 4.01 -19.00 -16.50
CA ASN A 167 2.98 -18.73 -17.51
C ASN A 167 1.55 -19.18 -17.13
N GLU A 168 1.33 -19.63 -15.89
CA GLU A 168 -0.01 -19.91 -15.38
C GLU A 168 -0.50 -18.72 -14.56
N ILE A 169 -1.67 -18.19 -14.91
CA ILE A 169 -2.32 -17.11 -14.15
C ILE A 169 -3.03 -17.75 -12.96
N ILE A 170 -2.52 -17.48 -11.73
CA ILE A 170 -3.10 -17.94 -10.49
C ILE A 170 -4.22 -17.00 -10.03
N PHE A 171 -4.05 -15.71 -10.28
CA PHE A 171 -5.02 -14.68 -9.95
C PHE A 171 -4.92 -13.53 -10.95
N GLU A 172 -6.07 -13.05 -11.40
CA GLU A 172 -6.19 -11.85 -12.23
C GLU A 172 -7.47 -11.10 -11.85
N SER A 173 -7.37 -9.79 -11.74
CA SER A 173 -8.52 -8.90 -11.60
C SER A 173 -8.51 -7.83 -12.67
N GLU A 174 -9.69 -7.36 -13.05
CA GLU A 174 -9.80 -6.22 -13.96
C GLU A 174 -9.12 -4.99 -13.36
N ILE A 175 -8.31 -4.32 -14.17
CA ILE A 175 -7.72 -3.05 -13.80
C ILE A 175 -8.74 -1.97 -14.17
N GLU A 176 -9.41 -1.43 -13.17
CA GLU A 176 -10.29 -0.29 -13.39
C GLU A 176 -9.49 0.88 -13.98
N ASN A 177 -9.80 1.27 -15.20
CA ASN A 177 -9.14 2.37 -15.93
C ASN A 177 -9.43 3.76 -15.36
N ASN A 178 -10.04 3.84 -14.20
CA ASN A 178 -10.35 5.10 -13.56
C ASN A 178 -9.16 5.55 -12.70
N ALA A 179 -8.46 6.58 -13.15
CA ALA A 179 -7.53 7.36 -12.34
C ALA A 179 -8.22 7.97 -11.07
N VAL A 180 -9.46 7.62 -10.85
CA VAL A 180 -10.35 7.96 -9.74
C VAL A 180 -11.03 6.67 -9.27
N SER A 181 -10.27 5.62 -8.96
CA SER A 181 -10.82 4.47 -8.24
C SER A 181 -10.83 4.74 -6.73
N GLY A 182 -11.59 5.67 -6.37
CA GLY A 182 -12.27 5.68 -5.12
C GLY A 182 -13.71 5.73 -5.53
N SER A 183 -14.25 4.63 -5.95
CA SER A 183 -15.67 4.33 -6.13
C SER A 183 -16.62 5.54 -6.31
N ALA A 184 -17.76 5.33 -6.92
CA ALA A 184 -18.91 6.25 -6.94
C ALA A 184 -19.20 6.93 -5.57
N ASP A 185 -18.63 6.43 -4.51
CA ASP A 185 -18.72 6.95 -3.15
C ASP A 185 -17.92 8.23 -2.92
N LYS A 186 -16.75 8.41 -3.56
CA LYS A 186 -15.96 9.65 -3.41
C LYS A 186 -16.58 10.82 -4.16
N ASP A 187 -17.46 10.58 -5.11
CA ASP A 187 -18.24 11.61 -5.77
C ASP A 187 -19.24 12.29 -4.82
N LEU A 188 -19.59 11.61 -3.71
CA LEU A 188 -20.40 12.18 -2.65
C LEU A 188 -19.62 13.11 -1.70
N LEU A 189 -18.27 13.11 -1.76
CA LEU A 189 -17.44 13.97 -0.94
C LEU A 189 -17.48 15.41 -1.46
N THR A 190 -18.24 16.26 -0.78
CA THR A 190 -18.28 17.69 -1.00
C THR A 190 -17.87 18.42 0.27
N MET A 191 -17.38 19.65 0.17
CA MET A 191 -17.02 20.44 1.35
C MET A 191 -18.22 20.63 2.29
N ASP A 192 -19.41 20.92 1.75
CA ASP A 192 -20.64 21.07 2.53
C ASP A 192 -21.04 19.73 3.18
N GLY A 193 -20.93 18.62 2.44
CA GLY A 193 -21.23 17.28 2.96
C GLY A 193 -20.28 16.87 4.08
N ILE A 194 -18.98 17.16 3.98
CA ILE A 194 -17.99 16.91 5.03
C ILE A 194 -18.35 17.75 6.27
N TRP A 195 -18.72 19.02 6.09
CA TRP A 195 -19.13 19.90 7.18
C TRP A 195 -20.38 19.38 7.89
N ASP A 196 -21.41 18.98 7.13
CA ASP A 196 -22.64 18.40 7.68
C ASP A 196 -22.34 17.11 8.45
N PHE A 197 -21.47 16.24 7.91
CA PHE A 197 -21.04 14.99 8.53
C PHE A 197 -20.36 15.25 9.87
N ILE A 198 -19.38 16.15 9.93
CA ILE A 198 -18.63 16.45 11.17
C ILE A 198 -19.57 16.97 12.27
N ASN A 199 -20.57 17.79 11.91
CA ASN A 199 -21.53 18.34 12.87
C ASN A 199 -22.62 17.34 13.29
N SER A 200 -22.80 16.24 12.57
CA SER A 200 -23.82 15.21 12.82
C SER A 200 -23.25 13.90 13.32
N LEU A 201 -21.92 13.73 13.22
CA LEU A 201 -21.22 12.48 13.49
C LEU A 201 -21.41 12.04 14.94
N ASP A 202 -21.94 10.83 15.13
CA ASP A 202 -21.80 10.11 16.38
C ASP A 202 -20.39 9.50 16.45
N VAL A 203 -19.57 10.02 17.35
CA VAL A 203 -18.18 9.60 17.53
C VAL A 203 -18.05 8.09 17.75
N SER A 204 -19.08 7.44 18.31
CA SER A 204 -19.08 5.99 18.52
C SER A 204 -18.97 5.19 17.21
N ASP A 205 -19.45 5.74 16.07
CA ASP A 205 -19.43 5.07 14.77
C ASP A 205 -18.03 5.02 14.13
N VAL A 206 -17.12 5.87 14.61
CA VAL A 206 -15.73 5.98 14.10
C VAL A 206 -14.68 5.86 15.22
N LYS A 207 -15.10 5.61 16.46
CA LYS A 207 -14.23 5.60 17.63
C LYS A 207 -13.03 4.67 17.46
N ASP A 208 -13.26 3.45 17.01
CA ASP A 208 -12.20 2.45 16.85
C ASP A 208 -11.14 2.88 15.82
N ILE A 209 -11.56 3.61 14.79
CA ILE A 209 -10.67 4.14 13.75
C ILE A 209 -9.82 5.26 14.34
N LEU A 210 -10.46 6.20 15.05
CA LEU A 210 -9.80 7.35 15.64
C LEU A 210 -8.87 6.95 16.79
N ASP A 211 -9.29 6.05 17.67
CA ASP A 211 -8.47 5.53 18.75
C ASP A 211 -7.19 4.87 18.22
N ARG A 212 -7.33 4.05 17.16
CA ARG A 212 -6.19 3.42 16.51
C ARG A 212 -5.25 4.47 15.87
N GLN A 213 -5.80 5.47 15.18
CA GLN A 213 -5.01 6.53 14.57
C GLN A 213 -4.26 7.34 15.65
N ILE A 214 -4.93 7.70 16.74
CA ILE A 214 -4.32 8.42 17.86
C ILE A 214 -3.20 7.58 18.48
N PHE A 215 -3.46 6.30 18.74
CA PHE A 215 -2.47 5.39 19.33
C PHE A 215 -1.19 5.31 18.49
N TYR A 216 -1.29 5.03 17.19
CA TYR A 216 -0.11 4.92 16.32
C TYR A 216 0.64 6.24 16.19
N ASN A 217 -0.06 7.37 16.00
CA ASN A 217 0.61 8.66 15.84
C ASN A 217 1.26 9.13 17.15
N THR A 218 0.65 8.88 18.30
CA THR A 218 1.23 9.19 19.60
C THR A 218 2.48 8.36 19.85
N SER A 219 2.43 7.05 19.59
CA SER A 219 3.58 6.14 19.77
C SER A 219 4.79 6.49 18.91
N ILE A 220 4.59 7.18 17.77
CA ILE A 220 5.68 7.64 16.91
C ILE A 220 6.27 8.96 17.43
N SER A 221 5.47 9.78 18.08
CA SER A 221 5.86 11.13 18.55
C SER A 221 6.56 11.13 19.91
N GLU A 222 6.42 10.09 20.72
CA GLU A 222 7.07 9.86 22.02
C GLU A 222 8.41 9.11 21.86
#